data_98edd93327a4f809e990cd517f9dddbf
#
_entry.id   98edd93327a4f809e990cd517f9dddbf
#
_cell.length_a   1.000
_cell.length_b   1.000
_cell.length_c   1.000
_cell.angle_alpha   90.00
_cell.angle_beta   90.00
_cell.angle_gamma   90.00
#
_symmetry.space_group_name_H-M   'P 1'
#
loop_
_entity.id
_entity.type
_entity.pdbx_description
1 polymer ?
#
loop_
_entity_poly.entity_id
_entity_poly.type
_entity_poly.pdbx_seq_one_letter_code
_entity_poly.pdbx_strand_id
1 'polypeptide(L)'
;LSYYYSANGELFMLPNLGYGDAGNRTFWMYRKDIFDKHNLNVPKTDEEVYEFSKTLKSLYPDSYPLCNRGMPGLFGRIGVQWDTGYPMYYNNGQQKWVYGPIEDNFREMLTFFNKMYKEGLIPPNSLTLDTKGWQDLISTNKGFMTSDYIARLDFFNVPMRQENPEFTLAFM
;
A
#
# COMPACT_ATOMS: atom_id res chain seq x y z
N LEU A 1 -19.88 -19.62 10.66
CA LEU A 1 -19.16 -20.90 10.92
C LEU A 1 -19.20 -21.87 9.74
N SER A 2 -20.23 -21.82 8.86
CA SER A 2 -20.42 -22.76 7.75
C SER A 2 -19.19 -22.91 6.81
N TYR A 3 -18.42 -21.85 6.64
CA TYR A 3 -17.19 -21.86 5.80
C TYR A 3 -16.03 -22.69 6.36
N TYR A 4 -16.10 -23.11 7.61
CA TYR A 4 -15.04 -23.86 8.29
C TYR A 4 -15.30 -25.36 8.36
N TYR A 5 -16.45 -25.79 7.84
CA TYR A 5 -16.80 -27.20 7.76
C TYR A 5 -16.50 -27.76 6.35
N SER A 6 -15.94 -28.94 6.32
CA SER A 6 -15.80 -29.70 5.09
C SER A 6 -17.13 -30.21 4.55
N ALA A 7 -17.15 -30.76 3.34
CA ALA A 7 -18.35 -31.31 2.73
C ALA A 7 -18.98 -32.46 3.54
N ASN A 8 -18.18 -33.18 4.35
CA ASN A 8 -18.65 -34.26 5.24
C ASN A 8 -19.01 -33.74 6.66
N GLY A 9 -19.01 -32.43 6.88
CA GLY A 9 -19.42 -31.82 8.14
C GLY A 9 -18.36 -31.79 9.25
N GLU A 10 -17.11 -32.14 8.94
CA GLU A 10 -16.01 -32.08 9.89
C GLU A 10 -15.38 -30.67 9.97
N LEU A 11 -15.05 -30.23 11.17
CA LEU A 11 -14.37 -28.97 11.43
C LEU A 11 -12.85 -29.20 11.42
N PHE A 12 -12.16 -28.73 10.37
CA PHE A 12 -10.71 -28.92 10.22
C PHE A 12 -9.87 -27.76 10.80
N MET A 13 -10.49 -26.63 11.08
CA MET A 13 -9.79 -25.51 11.68
C MET A 13 -10.70 -24.75 12.64
N LEU A 14 -10.11 -24.21 13.69
CA LEU A 14 -10.82 -23.31 14.58
C LEU A 14 -10.97 -21.96 13.89
N PRO A 15 -12.19 -21.42 13.76
CA PRO A 15 -12.40 -20.11 13.20
C PRO A 15 -11.74 -19.06 14.08
N ASN A 16 -11.02 -18.14 13.46
CA ASN A 16 -10.51 -16.97 14.15
C ASN A 16 -11.68 -15.97 14.31
N LEU A 17 -12.35 -16.07 15.43
CA LEU A 17 -13.48 -15.20 15.79
C LEU A 17 -12.93 -14.04 16.62
N GLY A 18 -13.21 -12.81 16.24
CA GLY A 18 -12.90 -11.66 17.09
C GLY A 18 -12.17 -10.50 16.44
N TYR A 19 -12.00 -10.53 15.15
CA TYR A 19 -11.45 -9.34 14.46
C TYR A 19 -12.53 -8.28 14.15
N GLY A 20 -13.78 -8.47 14.59
CA GLY A 20 -14.86 -7.52 14.37
C GLY A 20 -14.98 -7.07 12.92
N ASP A 21 -15.36 -5.82 12.71
CA ASP A 21 -15.45 -5.19 11.41
C ASP A 21 -14.08 -4.76 10.84
N ALA A 22 -12.97 -5.16 11.46
CA ALA A 22 -11.61 -4.87 10.97
C ALA A 22 -11.25 -5.69 9.71
N GLY A 23 -12.14 -5.69 8.73
CA GLY A 23 -11.93 -6.33 7.43
C GLY A 23 -10.79 -5.68 6.66
N ASN A 24 -10.62 -4.38 6.82
CA ASN A 24 -9.54 -3.65 6.17
C ASN A 24 -8.42 -3.35 7.18
N ARG A 25 -7.34 -4.10 7.10
CA ARG A 25 -6.15 -3.95 7.97
C ARG A 25 -5.03 -3.21 7.26
N THR A 26 -5.24 -2.75 6.05
CA THR A 26 -4.25 -2.09 5.21
C THR A 26 -4.59 -0.63 5.04
N PHE A 27 -3.59 0.20 5.19
CA PHE A 27 -3.72 1.65 5.15
C PHE A 27 -2.56 2.24 4.37
N TRP A 28 -2.77 3.44 3.85
CA TRP A 28 -1.68 4.28 3.39
C TRP A 28 -0.90 4.81 4.58
N MET A 29 0.42 4.77 4.45
CA MET A 29 1.37 5.24 5.46
C MET A 29 2.42 6.13 4.80
N TYR A 30 2.93 7.08 5.58
CA TYR A 30 3.95 8.02 5.12
C TYR A 30 5.00 8.27 6.20
N ARG A 31 6.18 8.72 5.78
CA ARG A 31 7.26 9.17 6.66
C ARG A 31 6.94 10.58 7.18
N LYS A 32 6.20 10.61 8.29
CA LYS A 32 5.76 11.87 8.91
C LYS A 32 6.92 12.80 9.22
N ASP A 33 8.03 12.28 9.75
CA ASP A 33 9.25 13.04 10.03
C ASP A 33 9.81 13.76 8.81
N ILE A 34 9.80 13.12 7.64
CA ILE A 34 10.25 13.71 6.37
C ILE A 34 9.25 14.76 5.87
N PHE A 35 7.95 14.47 5.96
CA PHE A 35 6.92 15.43 5.57
C PHE A 35 6.94 16.68 6.45
N ASP A 36 7.05 16.53 7.77
CA ASP A 36 7.17 17.66 8.72
C ASP A 36 8.44 18.50 8.44
N LYS A 37 9.58 17.85 8.22
CA LYS A 37 10.86 18.51 7.91
C LYS A 37 10.77 19.41 6.68
N HIS A 38 9.98 19.04 5.68
CA HIS A 38 9.85 19.78 4.43
C HIS A 38 8.54 20.57 4.33
N ASN A 39 7.77 20.69 5.42
CA ASN A 39 6.47 21.36 5.47
C ASN A 39 5.49 20.85 4.40
N LEU A 40 5.47 19.53 4.13
CA LEU A 40 4.56 18.89 3.21
C LEU A 40 3.27 18.51 3.95
N ASN A 41 2.14 18.71 3.30
CA ASN A 41 0.86 18.23 3.80
C ASN A 41 0.71 16.71 3.55
N VAL A 42 -0.19 16.07 4.30
CA VAL A 42 -0.57 14.68 4.04
C VAL A 42 -1.44 14.62 2.78
N PRO A 43 -1.08 13.81 1.76
CA PRO A 43 -1.87 13.70 0.54
C PRO A 43 -3.25 13.09 0.81
N LYS A 44 -4.27 13.61 0.15
CA LYS A 44 -5.67 13.16 0.25
C LYS A 44 -6.22 12.62 -1.06
N THR A 45 -5.51 12.85 -2.17
CA THR A 45 -5.89 12.41 -3.51
C THR A 45 -4.70 11.78 -4.22
N ASP A 46 -4.96 11.04 -5.29
CA ASP A 46 -3.94 10.41 -6.12
C ASP A 46 -3.01 11.44 -6.74
N GLU A 47 -3.57 12.56 -7.19
CA GLU A 47 -2.79 13.65 -7.77
C GLU A 47 -1.85 14.28 -6.74
N GLU A 48 -2.30 14.43 -5.49
CA GLU A 48 -1.43 14.89 -4.40
C GLU A 48 -0.33 13.87 -4.08
N VAL A 49 -0.63 12.56 -4.10
CA VAL A 49 0.39 11.50 -3.97
C VAL A 49 1.44 11.62 -5.08
N TYR A 50 1.01 11.88 -6.30
CA TYR A 50 1.92 12.07 -7.43
C TYR A 50 2.77 13.33 -7.27
N GLU A 51 2.19 14.51 -6.97
CA GLU A 51 2.92 15.76 -6.83
C GLU A 51 3.89 15.74 -5.63
N PHE A 52 3.49 15.16 -4.50
CA PHE A 52 4.41 14.98 -3.37
C PHE A 52 5.52 13.99 -3.69
N SER A 53 5.24 12.95 -4.47
CA SER A 53 6.30 12.04 -4.94
C SER A 53 7.33 12.77 -5.80
N LYS A 54 6.92 13.67 -6.68
CA LYS A 54 7.86 14.51 -7.47
C LYS A 54 8.69 15.41 -6.59
N THR A 55 8.04 16.07 -5.63
CA THR A 55 8.72 16.94 -4.65
C THR A 55 9.76 16.16 -3.86
N LEU A 56 9.37 15.00 -3.30
CA LEU A 56 10.28 14.13 -2.55
C LEU A 56 11.41 13.59 -3.42
N LYS A 57 11.14 13.23 -4.67
CA LYS A 57 12.16 12.82 -5.62
C LYS A 57 13.18 13.93 -5.91
N SER A 58 12.73 15.16 -6.01
CA SER A 58 13.59 16.33 -6.18
C SER A 58 14.49 16.58 -4.95
N LEU A 59 13.93 16.43 -3.74
CA LEU A 59 14.65 16.57 -2.48
C LEU A 59 15.60 15.41 -2.19
N TYR A 60 15.25 14.21 -2.64
CA TYR A 60 16.00 12.97 -2.46
C TYR A 60 16.17 12.25 -3.81
N PRO A 61 17.12 12.66 -4.65
CA PRO A 61 17.23 12.17 -6.04
C PRO A 61 17.40 10.65 -6.18
N ASP A 62 18.04 10.00 -5.21
CA ASP A 62 18.25 8.54 -5.18
C ASP A 62 17.08 7.76 -4.57
N SER A 63 15.94 8.42 -4.31
CA SER A 63 14.76 7.80 -3.70
C SER A 63 13.78 7.28 -4.73
N TYR A 64 12.86 6.46 -4.24
CA TYR A 64 11.62 6.03 -4.89
C TYR A 64 10.47 6.35 -3.93
N PRO A 65 9.93 7.58 -3.99
CA PRO A 65 9.02 8.11 -2.98
C PRO A 65 7.82 7.22 -2.66
N LEU A 66 7.25 6.56 -3.66
CA LEU A 66 6.23 5.55 -3.47
C LEU A 66 6.83 4.15 -3.65
N CYS A 67 6.92 3.39 -2.59
CA CYS A 67 7.45 2.03 -2.63
C CYS A 67 6.53 1.04 -1.90
N ASN A 68 6.24 -0.08 -2.56
CA ASN A 68 5.42 -1.15 -1.99
C ASN A 68 6.05 -2.50 -2.27
N ARG A 69 6.03 -3.40 -1.29
CA ARG A 69 6.32 -4.80 -1.54
C ARG A 69 5.17 -5.44 -2.31
N GLY A 70 5.49 -6.14 -3.39
CA GLY A 70 4.50 -6.87 -4.17
C GLY A 70 3.41 -5.98 -4.77
N MET A 71 3.72 -5.18 -5.78
CA MET A 71 2.76 -4.30 -6.47
C MET A 71 1.43 -4.95 -6.86
N PRO A 72 1.36 -6.22 -7.31
CA PRO A 72 0.07 -6.86 -7.56
C PRO A 72 -0.82 -6.92 -6.31
N GLY A 73 -0.24 -7.16 -5.14
CA GLY A 73 -0.95 -7.08 -3.86
C GLY A 73 -1.40 -5.66 -3.50
N LEU A 74 -0.65 -4.64 -3.90
CA LEU A 74 -1.08 -3.24 -3.77
C LEU A 74 -2.35 -3.00 -4.56
N PHE A 75 -2.42 -3.40 -5.82
CA PHE A 75 -3.61 -3.20 -6.67
C PHE A 75 -4.88 -3.81 -6.05
N GLY A 76 -4.78 -4.96 -5.39
CA GLY A 76 -5.91 -5.54 -4.64
C GLY A 76 -6.34 -4.71 -3.42
N ARG A 77 -5.40 -4.01 -2.77
CA ARG A 77 -5.68 -3.20 -1.57
C ARG A 77 -6.27 -1.83 -1.91
N ILE A 78 -5.76 -1.20 -2.95
CA ILE A 78 -6.12 0.19 -3.31
C ILE A 78 -7.12 0.28 -4.46
N GLY A 79 -7.40 -0.82 -5.16
CA GLY A 79 -8.31 -0.82 -6.32
C GLY A 79 -9.68 -0.20 -6.03
N VAL A 80 -10.15 -0.28 -4.79
CA VAL A 80 -11.39 0.36 -4.35
C VAL A 80 -11.38 1.88 -4.57
N GLN A 81 -10.23 2.53 -4.57
CA GLN A 81 -10.09 3.97 -4.85
C GLN A 81 -10.36 4.30 -6.32
N TRP A 82 -10.29 3.31 -7.19
CA TRP A 82 -10.63 3.39 -8.62
C TRP A 82 -11.90 2.59 -8.97
N ASP A 83 -12.75 2.28 -7.99
CA ASP A 83 -13.94 1.44 -8.20
C ASP A 83 -13.65 0.13 -8.94
N THR A 84 -12.51 -0.51 -8.62
CA THR A 84 -12.06 -1.78 -9.19
C THR A 84 -11.38 -2.66 -8.13
N GLY A 85 -10.87 -3.82 -8.52
CA GLY A 85 -10.15 -4.72 -7.61
C GLY A 85 -9.26 -5.73 -8.34
N TYR A 86 -8.41 -6.44 -7.59
CA TYR A 86 -7.49 -7.42 -8.14
C TYR A 86 -7.43 -8.69 -7.27
N PRO A 87 -7.48 -9.90 -7.87
CA PRO A 87 -7.87 -10.15 -9.26
C PRO A 87 -9.39 -10.09 -9.47
N MET A 88 -10.17 -10.50 -8.47
CA MET A 88 -11.64 -10.53 -8.47
C MET A 88 -12.18 -9.64 -7.35
N TYR A 89 -13.28 -8.97 -7.61
CA TYR A 89 -14.00 -8.22 -6.58
C TYR A 89 -15.51 -8.26 -6.84
N TYR A 90 -16.29 -7.99 -5.79
CA TYR A 90 -17.74 -7.85 -5.94
C TYR A 90 -18.09 -6.39 -6.27
N ASN A 91 -18.59 -6.17 -7.49
CA ASN A 91 -19.04 -4.84 -7.92
C ASN A 91 -20.46 -4.60 -7.41
N ASN A 92 -20.60 -3.74 -6.41
CA ASN A 92 -21.90 -3.43 -5.81
C ASN A 92 -22.86 -2.74 -6.79
N GLY A 93 -22.38 -1.93 -7.73
CA GLY A 93 -23.21 -1.28 -8.74
C GLY A 93 -23.79 -2.28 -9.75
N GLN A 94 -23.01 -3.29 -10.13
CA GLN A 94 -23.42 -4.34 -11.07
C GLN A 94 -24.03 -5.57 -10.39
N GLN A 95 -23.98 -5.65 -9.04
CA GLN A 95 -24.44 -6.78 -8.22
C GLN A 95 -23.87 -8.13 -8.66
N LYS A 96 -22.56 -8.17 -9.03
CA LYS A 96 -21.88 -9.38 -9.51
C LYS A 96 -20.38 -9.39 -9.19
N TRP A 97 -19.79 -10.55 -9.23
CA TRP A 97 -18.35 -10.72 -9.22
C TRP A 97 -17.76 -10.33 -10.58
N VAL A 98 -16.69 -9.54 -10.53
CA VAL A 98 -16.00 -9.03 -11.72
C VAL A 98 -14.51 -9.33 -11.64
N TYR A 99 -13.92 -9.63 -12.80
CA TYR A 99 -12.47 -9.75 -12.95
C TYR A 99 -11.89 -8.36 -13.29
N GLY A 100 -11.36 -7.69 -12.26
CA GLY A 100 -10.91 -6.30 -12.36
C GLY A 100 -9.94 -6.00 -13.50
N PRO A 101 -8.91 -6.84 -13.77
CA PRO A 101 -7.90 -6.55 -14.79
C PRO A 101 -8.40 -6.28 -16.22
N ILE A 102 -9.64 -6.61 -16.54
CA ILE A 102 -10.25 -6.32 -17.86
C ILE A 102 -11.09 -5.03 -17.88
N GLU A 103 -11.25 -4.37 -16.75
CA GLU A 103 -12.07 -3.16 -16.64
C GLU A 103 -11.29 -1.89 -16.97
N ASP A 104 -12.00 -0.88 -17.46
CA ASP A 104 -11.40 0.42 -17.78
C ASP A 104 -10.84 1.11 -16.53
N ASN A 105 -11.55 1.06 -15.41
CA ASN A 105 -11.07 1.59 -14.12
C ASN A 105 -9.74 0.96 -13.67
N PHE A 106 -9.55 -0.33 -13.89
CA PHE A 106 -8.28 -0.99 -13.62
C PHE A 106 -7.17 -0.47 -14.54
N ARG A 107 -7.51 -0.23 -15.81
CA ARG A 107 -6.58 0.38 -16.78
C ARG A 107 -6.20 1.80 -16.37
N GLU A 108 -7.13 2.60 -15.88
CA GLU A 108 -6.86 3.96 -15.36
C GLU A 108 -5.89 3.91 -14.18
N MET A 109 -6.15 3.03 -13.20
CA MET A 109 -5.24 2.78 -12.08
C MET A 109 -3.83 2.42 -12.57
N LEU A 110 -3.72 1.45 -13.49
CA LEU A 110 -2.41 1.07 -14.06
C LEU A 110 -1.75 2.20 -14.83
N THR A 111 -2.51 3.06 -15.50
CA THR A 111 -1.98 4.22 -16.23
C THR A 111 -1.36 5.22 -15.26
N PHE A 112 -2.01 5.47 -14.13
CA PHE A 112 -1.46 6.31 -13.05
C PHE A 112 -0.14 5.75 -12.52
N PHE A 113 -0.08 4.47 -12.14
CA PHE A 113 1.15 3.85 -11.65
C PHE A 113 2.24 3.75 -12.70
N ASN A 114 1.89 3.55 -13.98
CA ASN A 114 2.85 3.55 -15.09
C ASN A 114 3.48 4.94 -15.28
N LYS A 115 2.70 6.02 -15.16
CA LYS A 115 3.22 7.39 -15.16
C LYS A 115 4.27 7.57 -14.06
N MET A 116 3.94 7.21 -12.82
CA MET A 116 4.87 7.29 -11.70
C MET A 116 6.13 6.42 -11.90
N TYR A 117 5.97 5.23 -12.46
CA TYR A 117 7.09 4.34 -12.77
C TYR A 117 8.04 4.94 -13.81
N LYS A 118 7.51 5.48 -14.89
CA LYS A 118 8.32 6.12 -15.96
C LYS A 118 9.09 7.33 -15.47
N GLU A 119 8.58 8.03 -14.49
CA GLU A 119 9.23 9.19 -13.88
C GLU A 119 10.16 8.81 -12.69
N GLY A 120 10.37 7.52 -12.44
CA GLY A 120 11.26 7.03 -11.39
C GLY A 120 10.76 7.29 -9.96
N LEU A 121 9.45 7.51 -9.78
CA LEU A 121 8.82 7.72 -8.49
C LEU A 121 8.51 6.40 -7.76
N ILE A 122 8.57 5.29 -8.49
CA ILE A 122 8.37 3.91 -8.02
C ILE A 122 9.63 3.10 -8.36
N PRO A 123 10.06 2.16 -7.50
CA PRO A 123 11.25 1.34 -7.75
C PRO A 123 11.17 0.58 -9.09
N PRO A 124 12.25 0.46 -9.85
CA PRO A 124 12.24 -0.24 -11.14
C PRO A 124 11.92 -1.73 -11.02
N ASN A 125 12.20 -2.33 -9.87
CA ASN A 125 11.85 -3.72 -9.54
C ASN A 125 10.55 -3.85 -8.75
N SER A 126 9.65 -2.87 -8.81
CA SER A 126 8.43 -2.79 -8.00
C SER A 126 7.52 -4.02 -8.08
N LEU A 127 7.50 -4.73 -9.22
CA LEU A 127 6.72 -5.96 -9.40
C LEU A 127 7.30 -7.16 -8.62
N THR A 128 8.61 -7.15 -8.39
CA THR A 128 9.35 -8.25 -7.73
C THR A 128 9.98 -7.81 -6.41
N LEU A 129 9.76 -6.57 -5.98
CA LEU A 129 10.31 -6.03 -4.75
C LEU A 129 9.80 -6.85 -3.55
N ASP A 130 10.73 -7.53 -2.91
CA ASP A 130 10.44 -8.35 -1.74
C ASP A 130 10.29 -7.50 -0.46
N THR A 131 9.97 -8.19 0.64
CA THR A 131 9.78 -7.52 1.93
C THR A 131 11.06 -6.84 2.43
N LYS A 132 12.22 -7.46 2.23
CA LYS A 132 13.50 -6.91 2.69
C LYS A 132 13.89 -5.65 1.91
N GLY A 133 13.85 -5.71 0.60
CA GLY A 133 14.17 -4.54 -0.24
C GLY A 133 13.23 -3.36 0.01
N TRP A 134 11.94 -3.64 0.24
CA TRP A 134 10.97 -2.61 0.64
C TRP A 134 11.29 -1.99 2.02
N GLN A 135 11.68 -2.82 3.00
CA GLN A 135 12.10 -2.35 4.32
C GLN A 135 13.35 -1.47 4.22
N ASP A 136 14.33 -1.89 3.44
CA ASP A 136 15.57 -1.15 3.23
C ASP A 136 15.29 0.23 2.61
N LEU A 137 14.37 0.33 1.65
CA LEU A 137 13.98 1.62 1.06
C LEU A 137 13.39 2.58 2.09
N ILE A 138 12.46 2.12 2.92
CA ILE A 138 11.83 2.97 3.94
C ILE A 138 12.83 3.38 5.03
N SER A 139 13.64 2.44 5.50
CA SER A 139 14.59 2.67 6.60
C SER A 139 15.76 3.58 6.20
N THR A 140 16.15 3.59 4.93
CA THR A 140 17.31 4.36 4.43
C THR A 140 16.94 5.68 3.75
N ASN A 141 15.75 6.21 3.99
CA ASN A 141 15.24 7.45 3.38
C ASN A 141 15.19 7.40 1.85
N LYS A 142 14.87 6.24 1.29
CA LYS A 142 14.66 6.04 -0.14
C LYS A 142 13.21 5.74 -0.49
N GLY A 143 12.35 5.48 0.51
CA GLY A 143 10.91 5.30 0.37
C GLY A 143 10.19 6.12 1.43
N PHE A 144 9.12 6.81 1.04
CA PHE A 144 8.42 7.75 1.92
C PHE A 144 6.94 7.49 2.07
N MET A 145 6.32 6.84 1.09
CA MET A 145 4.91 6.46 1.09
C MET A 145 4.74 4.99 0.73
N THR A 146 3.82 4.32 1.40
CA THR A 146 3.54 2.89 1.20
C THR A 146 2.12 2.54 1.65
N SER A 147 1.60 1.41 1.18
CA SER A 147 0.35 0.84 1.69
C SER A 147 0.59 -0.59 2.18
N ASP A 148 0.39 -0.83 3.47
CA ASP A 148 0.56 -2.15 4.07
C ASP A 148 -0.29 -2.27 5.35
N TYR A 149 -0.14 -3.38 6.08
CA TYR A 149 -0.85 -3.66 7.32
C TYR A 149 -0.50 -2.69 8.44
N ILE A 150 -1.48 -2.37 9.29
CA ILE A 150 -1.33 -1.50 10.46
C ILE A 150 -0.12 -1.85 11.35
N ALA A 151 0.15 -3.13 11.53
CA ALA A 151 1.29 -3.59 12.33
C ALA A 151 2.67 -3.13 11.80
N ARG A 152 2.72 -2.58 10.58
CA ARG A 152 3.95 -2.03 10.02
C ARG A 152 4.39 -0.72 10.68
N LEU A 153 3.49 -0.02 11.35
CA LEU A 153 3.88 1.16 12.12
C LEU A 153 4.88 0.79 13.22
N ASP A 154 4.53 -0.18 14.07
CA ASP A 154 5.42 -0.61 15.15
C ASP A 154 6.65 -1.33 14.61
N PHE A 155 6.47 -2.12 13.54
CA PHE A 155 7.55 -2.83 12.88
C PHE A 155 8.68 -1.90 12.42
N PHE A 156 8.36 -0.69 11.93
CA PHE A 156 9.35 0.31 11.54
C PHE A 156 9.70 1.23 12.70
N ASN A 157 8.71 1.80 13.39
CA ASN A 157 8.95 2.85 14.37
C ASN A 157 9.79 2.37 15.56
N VAL A 158 9.54 1.16 16.06
CA VAL A 158 10.23 0.67 17.26
C VAL A 158 11.75 0.51 17.03
N PRO A 159 12.23 -0.24 16.04
CA PRO A 159 13.68 -0.38 15.83
C PRO A 159 14.31 0.90 15.29
N MET A 160 13.67 1.60 14.38
CA MET A 160 14.28 2.77 13.73
C MET A 160 14.49 3.95 14.67
N ARG A 161 13.63 4.12 15.68
CA ARG A 161 13.80 5.17 16.71
C ARG A 161 14.95 4.93 17.66
N GLN A 162 15.50 3.74 17.70
CA GLN A 162 16.72 3.47 18.46
C GLN A 162 17.95 4.16 17.83
N GLU A 163 17.96 4.26 16.51
CA GLU A 163 19.05 4.89 15.74
C GLU A 163 18.73 6.34 15.37
N ASN A 164 17.47 6.62 15.04
CA ASN A 164 16.96 7.94 14.68
C ASN A 164 15.65 8.23 15.46
N PRO A 165 15.73 8.92 16.61
CA PRO A 165 14.55 9.20 17.45
C PRO A 165 13.42 9.95 16.75
N GLU A 166 13.70 10.72 15.69
CA GLU A 166 12.71 11.46 14.92
C GLU A 166 11.95 10.58 13.92
N PHE A 167 12.49 9.40 13.58
CA PHE A 167 11.86 8.50 12.61
C PHE A 167 10.40 8.23 12.98
N THR A 168 9.50 8.57 12.09
CA THR A 168 8.06 8.36 12.32
C THR A 168 7.35 7.98 11.03
N LEU A 169 6.96 6.71 10.94
CA LEU A 169 5.96 6.24 10.00
C LEU A 169 4.58 6.45 10.62
N ALA A 170 3.65 7.08 9.90
CA ALA A 170 2.30 7.39 10.36
C ALA A 170 1.26 7.03 9.29
N PHE A 171 -0.03 7.01 9.66
CA PHE A 171 -1.13 6.88 8.69
C PHE A 171 -1.35 8.20 7.93
N MET A 172 -1.78 8.07 6.68
CA MET A 172 -2.37 9.16 5.91
C MET A 172 -3.82 9.39 6.31
#